data_bef2f12f54ef078dcacba5d5ccb64c02
#
_entry.id   bef2f12f54ef078dcacba5d5ccb64c02
#
_cell.length_a   1.000
_cell.length_b   1.000
_cell.length_c   1.000
_cell.angle_alpha   90.00
_cell.angle_beta   90.00
_cell.angle_gamma   90.00
#
_symmetry.space_group_name_H-M   'P 1'
#
loop_
_entity.id
_entity.type
_entity.pdbx_description
1 polymer ?
#
loop_
_entity_poly.entity_id
_entity_poly.type
_entity_poly.pdbx_seq_one_letter_code
_entity_poly.pdbx_strand_id
1 'polypeptide(L)'
;MRWRYNKAVIYLILGTNEYRVRQEIAALAKRLGVRAETIDADRLSLNNLADIVRGASLFHETRLVVLRQLSEHKELWAKLGEWARDVSADTTLVLVETKPDKRTKAYKALTRAGEVIAAEPLTERTRSTAETWLRDLARAQGVKISRAQAANMVSRALIPNETSRIAEVDQLQLAHAVKALVNVDTVTDEAIAAVLPPAREFSVFDILELAARRDVRAVQKALSELHATDDPYKVMALLWVQWAQLAAVMMAEGASSVQIASNLAIHPFVAKKLQALVPYFSTASVRELTQLAAELDYQSKTLAAAPWDIINRFVLTVSTRNSPQGSE
;
A
#
# COMPACT_ATOMS: atom_id res chain seq x y z
N MET A 1 20.78 -17.72 5.98
CA MET A 1 19.71 -18.56 6.58
C MET A 1 19.41 -19.71 5.61
N ARG A 2 19.69 -20.97 5.96
CA ARG A 2 19.38 -22.14 5.13
C ARG A 2 17.91 -22.50 5.34
N TRP A 3 17.05 -22.13 4.40
CA TRP A 3 15.64 -22.50 4.41
C TRP A 3 15.52 -23.99 4.04
N ARG A 4 14.95 -24.77 4.95
CA ARG A 4 14.58 -26.18 4.70
C ARG A 4 13.14 -26.17 4.17
N TYR A 5 12.97 -26.02 2.87
CA TYR A 5 11.68 -26.35 2.25
C TYR A 5 11.56 -27.87 2.18
N ASN A 6 10.61 -28.41 2.91
CA ASN A 6 10.17 -29.78 2.72
C ASN A 6 9.44 -29.91 1.36
N LYS A 7 9.23 -31.11 0.86
CA LYS A 7 8.44 -31.41 -0.36
C LYS A 7 6.94 -31.08 -0.18
N ALA A 8 6.60 -29.94 0.38
CA ALA A 8 5.20 -29.52 0.51
C ALA A 8 4.70 -29.09 -0.87
N VAL A 9 3.51 -29.50 -1.23
CA VAL A 9 2.80 -29.11 -2.46
C VAL A 9 2.04 -27.81 -2.27
N ILE A 10 1.76 -27.43 -1.00
CA ILE A 10 1.05 -26.21 -0.61
C ILE A 10 1.94 -25.37 0.29
N TYR A 11 2.02 -24.06 -0.02
CA TYR A 11 2.66 -23.03 0.80
C TYR A 11 1.64 -21.95 1.14
N LEU A 12 1.46 -21.64 2.42
CA LEU A 12 0.68 -20.49 2.89
C LEU A 12 1.63 -19.38 3.30
N ILE A 13 1.68 -18.29 2.53
CA ILE A 13 2.43 -17.10 2.88
C ILE A 13 1.45 -16.11 3.52
N LEU A 14 1.65 -15.83 4.82
CA LEU A 14 0.73 -15.03 5.64
C LEU A 14 1.36 -13.71 6.05
N GLY A 15 0.74 -12.60 5.68
CA GLY A 15 1.18 -11.26 6.06
C GLY A 15 1.11 -10.26 4.92
N THR A 16 1.51 -9.01 5.22
CA THR A 16 1.44 -7.86 4.31
C THR A 16 2.79 -7.47 3.71
N ASN A 17 3.86 -8.18 4.07
CA ASN A 17 5.22 -7.86 3.60
C ASN A 17 5.45 -8.33 2.16
N GLU A 18 5.12 -7.47 1.20
CA GLU A 18 5.21 -7.78 -0.23
C GLU A 18 6.65 -8.12 -0.67
N TYR A 19 7.67 -7.50 -0.07
CA TYR A 19 9.07 -7.87 -0.35
C TYR A 19 9.32 -9.33 0.04
N ARG A 20 8.89 -9.74 1.23
CA ARG A 20 9.05 -11.11 1.71
C ARG A 20 8.28 -12.10 0.85
N VAL A 21 7.03 -11.78 0.51
CA VAL A 21 6.21 -12.60 -0.39
C VAL A 21 6.92 -12.84 -1.72
N ARG A 22 7.45 -11.79 -2.36
CA ARG A 22 8.18 -11.91 -3.63
C ARG A 22 9.45 -12.75 -3.51
N GLN A 23 10.20 -12.60 -2.41
CA GLN A 23 11.40 -13.39 -2.16
C GLN A 23 11.09 -14.90 -2.03
N GLU A 24 10.03 -15.26 -1.30
CA GLU A 24 9.63 -16.65 -1.12
C GLU A 24 9.14 -17.27 -2.44
N ILE A 25 8.32 -16.55 -3.21
CA ILE A 25 7.86 -17.00 -4.53
C ILE A 25 9.06 -17.17 -5.49
N ALA A 26 9.98 -16.21 -5.53
CA ALA A 26 11.16 -16.29 -6.37
C ALA A 26 12.08 -17.47 -5.98
N ALA A 27 12.23 -17.74 -4.69
CA ALA A 27 12.99 -18.88 -4.19
C ALA A 27 12.35 -20.22 -4.59
N LEU A 28 11.01 -20.32 -4.51
CA LEU A 28 10.26 -21.48 -4.96
C LEU A 28 10.39 -21.67 -6.49
N ALA A 29 10.21 -20.62 -7.26
CA ALA A 29 10.33 -20.63 -8.73
C ALA A 29 11.73 -21.09 -9.17
N LYS A 30 12.77 -20.54 -8.55
CA LYS A 30 14.18 -20.93 -8.80
C LYS A 30 14.44 -22.41 -8.46
N ARG A 31 13.92 -22.88 -7.33
CA ARG A 31 14.10 -24.27 -6.89
C ARG A 31 13.43 -25.27 -7.83
N LEU A 32 12.23 -24.92 -8.31
CA LEU A 32 11.45 -25.77 -9.21
C LEU A 32 11.88 -25.65 -10.67
N GLY A 33 12.68 -24.63 -11.03
CA GLY A 33 13.08 -24.36 -12.39
C GLY A 33 11.94 -23.85 -13.30
N VAL A 34 10.88 -23.27 -12.71
CA VAL A 34 9.66 -22.84 -13.41
C VAL A 34 9.34 -21.38 -13.12
N ARG A 35 8.49 -20.79 -13.96
CA ARG A 35 7.90 -19.46 -13.69
C ARG A 35 6.66 -19.62 -12.82
N ALA A 36 6.45 -18.65 -11.93
CA ALA A 36 5.24 -18.56 -11.13
C ALA A 36 4.09 -17.97 -11.98
N GLU A 37 2.97 -18.65 -12.00
CA GLU A 37 1.70 -18.16 -12.54
C GLU A 37 0.91 -17.54 -11.37
N THR A 38 0.66 -16.23 -11.42
CA THR A 38 -0.07 -15.53 -10.36
C THR A 38 -1.47 -15.22 -10.80
N ILE A 39 -2.45 -15.59 -9.98
CA ILE A 39 -3.88 -15.41 -10.22
C ILE A 39 -4.51 -14.75 -8.99
N ASP A 40 -5.20 -13.63 -9.21
CA ASP A 40 -6.00 -12.98 -8.18
C ASP A 40 -7.34 -13.72 -8.03
N ALA A 41 -7.79 -13.90 -6.80
CA ALA A 41 -9.00 -14.68 -6.52
C ALA A 41 -10.27 -14.08 -7.15
N ASP A 42 -10.33 -12.76 -7.37
CA ASP A 42 -11.43 -12.08 -8.07
C ASP A 42 -11.65 -12.61 -9.49
N ARG A 43 -10.65 -13.23 -10.10
CA ARG A 43 -10.70 -13.78 -11.46
C ARG A 43 -10.92 -15.30 -11.49
N LEU A 44 -11.11 -15.92 -10.32
CA LEU A 44 -11.24 -17.36 -10.18
C LEU A 44 -12.72 -17.78 -10.10
N SER A 45 -13.09 -18.77 -10.90
CA SER A 45 -14.30 -19.56 -10.72
C SER A 45 -14.00 -20.87 -10.00
N LEU A 46 -15.03 -21.56 -9.50
CA LEU A 46 -14.88 -22.90 -8.92
C LEU A 46 -14.29 -23.91 -9.91
N ASN A 47 -14.67 -23.83 -11.19
CA ASN A 47 -14.15 -24.70 -12.24
C ASN A 47 -12.66 -24.46 -12.46
N ASN A 48 -12.25 -23.18 -12.58
CA ASN A 48 -10.82 -22.84 -12.73
C ASN A 48 -10.01 -23.30 -11.52
N LEU A 49 -10.54 -23.16 -10.28
CA LEU A 49 -9.89 -23.65 -9.08
C LEU A 49 -9.75 -25.18 -9.09
N ALA A 50 -10.78 -25.90 -9.53
CA ALA A 50 -10.73 -27.36 -9.68
C ALA A 50 -9.65 -27.79 -10.69
N ASP A 51 -9.55 -27.09 -11.82
CA ASP A 51 -8.53 -27.34 -12.84
C ASP A 51 -7.10 -27.07 -12.34
N ILE A 52 -6.92 -26.03 -11.51
CA ILE A 52 -5.64 -25.73 -10.88
C ILE A 52 -5.24 -26.83 -9.90
N VAL A 53 -6.18 -27.29 -9.06
CA VAL A 53 -5.93 -28.24 -7.98
C VAL A 53 -5.75 -29.68 -8.52
N ARG A 54 -6.63 -30.08 -9.43
CA ARG A 54 -6.74 -31.48 -9.91
C ARG A 54 -6.26 -31.68 -11.33
N GLY A 55 -6.05 -30.58 -12.06
CA GLY A 55 -5.58 -30.65 -13.44
C GLY A 55 -4.21 -31.26 -13.52
N ALA A 56 -4.10 -32.47 -14.05
CA ALA A 56 -2.81 -33.03 -14.41
C ALA A 56 -2.29 -32.34 -15.68
N SER A 57 -1.02 -31.90 -15.66
CA SER A 57 -0.38 -31.45 -16.89
C SER A 57 -0.28 -32.63 -17.86
N LEU A 58 -0.81 -32.48 -19.07
CA LEU A 58 -0.69 -33.50 -20.12
C LEU A 58 0.78 -33.83 -20.47
N PHE A 59 1.70 -32.92 -20.09
CA PHE A 59 3.14 -33.01 -20.35
C PHE A 59 3.98 -33.31 -19.12
N HIS A 60 3.36 -33.63 -17.97
CA HIS A 60 4.06 -33.84 -16.68
C HIS A 60 4.99 -32.69 -16.28
N GLU A 61 4.64 -31.48 -16.68
CA GLU A 61 5.43 -30.27 -16.33
C GLU A 61 5.08 -29.77 -14.93
N THR A 62 6.10 -29.55 -14.13
CA THR A 62 5.93 -28.94 -12.81
C THR A 62 5.37 -27.51 -12.97
N ARG A 63 4.33 -27.18 -12.19
CA ARG A 63 3.68 -25.86 -12.18
C ARG A 63 3.85 -25.20 -10.81
N LEU A 64 4.06 -23.89 -10.82
CA LEU A 64 4.01 -23.06 -9.62
C LEU A 64 2.90 -22.04 -9.76
N VAL A 65 1.79 -22.27 -9.05
CA VAL A 65 0.61 -21.41 -9.10
C VAL A 65 0.49 -20.63 -7.80
N VAL A 66 0.37 -19.31 -7.92
CA VAL A 66 0.23 -18.38 -6.80
C VAL A 66 -1.19 -17.82 -6.80
N LEU A 67 -1.97 -18.14 -5.80
CA LEU A 67 -3.31 -17.57 -5.59
C LEU A 67 -3.23 -16.50 -4.51
N ARG A 68 -3.74 -15.31 -4.82
CA ARG A 68 -3.73 -14.17 -3.91
C ARG A 68 -5.14 -13.88 -3.38
N GLN A 69 -5.24 -13.63 -2.07
CA GLN A 69 -6.47 -13.20 -1.37
C GLN A 69 -7.66 -14.16 -1.53
N LEU A 70 -7.40 -15.47 -1.69
CA LEU A 70 -8.45 -16.46 -1.85
C LEU A 70 -9.36 -16.56 -0.61
N SER A 71 -8.83 -16.26 0.59
CA SER A 71 -9.61 -16.29 1.84
C SER A 71 -10.72 -15.24 1.91
N GLU A 72 -10.71 -14.22 1.06
CA GLU A 72 -11.78 -13.23 0.94
C GLU A 72 -13.00 -13.82 0.22
N HIS A 73 -12.81 -14.84 -0.60
CA HIS A 73 -13.85 -15.58 -1.33
C HIS A 73 -14.22 -16.87 -0.58
N LYS A 74 -15.19 -16.77 0.33
CA LYS A 74 -15.56 -17.84 1.29
C LYS A 74 -15.80 -19.20 0.64
N GLU A 75 -16.48 -19.23 -0.51
CA GLU A 75 -16.81 -20.46 -1.22
C GLU A 75 -15.54 -21.12 -1.80
N LEU A 76 -14.71 -20.37 -2.51
CA LEU A 76 -13.45 -20.86 -3.08
C LEU A 76 -12.49 -21.33 -1.99
N TRP A 77 -12.40 -20.54 -0.89
CA TRP A 77 -11.57 -20.89 0.27
C TRP A 77 -12.01 -22.20 0.92
N ALA A 78 -13.33 -22.37 1.12
CA ALA A 78 -13.88 -23.60 1.71
C ALA A 78 -13.60 -24.81 0.81
N LYS A 79 -13.81 -24.68 -0.51
CA LYS A 79 -13.57 -25.75 -1.47
C LYS A 79 -12.10 -26.11 -1.57
N LEU A 80 -11.19 -25.13 -1.60
CA LEU A 80 -9.77 -25.41 -1.58
C LEU A 80 -9.37 -26.17 -0.28
N GLY A 81 -9.95 -25.81 0.85
CA GLY A 81 -9.73 -26.54 2.12
C GLY A 81 -10.19 -28.00 2.06
N GLU A 82 -11.31 -28.28 1.39
CA GLU A 82 -11.78 -29.66 1.15
C GLU A 82 -10.82 -30.43 0.24
N TRP A 83 -10.27 -29.76 -0.77
CA TRP A 83 -9.38 -30.34 -1.80
C TRP A 83 -7.88 -30.26 -1.44
N ALA A 84 -7.53 -29.83 -0.24
CA ALA A 84 -6.13 -29.64 0.15
C ALA A 84 -5.23 -30.88 -0.01
N ARG A 85 -5.82 -32.08 0.01
CA ARG A 85 -5.11 -33.35 -0.21
C ARG A 85 -5.13 -33.84 -1.66
N ASP A 86 -5.96 -33.21 -2.49
CA ASP A 86 -6.16 -33.58 -3.89
C ASP A 86 -5.28 -32.76 -4.84
N VAL A 87 -4.45 -31.87 -4.29
CA VAL A 87 -3.52 -31.06 -5.10
C VAL A 87 -2.56 -32.00 -5.83
N SER A 88 -2.52 -31.89 -7.16
CA SER A 88 -1.66 -32.71 -8.01
C SER A 88 -0.19 -32.59 -7.58
N ALA A 89 0.55 -33.70 -7.60
CA ALA A 89 1.96 -33.72 -7.28
C ALA A 89 2.83 -32.86 -8.23
N ASP A 90 2.33 -32.57 -9.43
CA ASP A 90 2.98 -31.71 -10.43
C ASP A 90 2.71 -30.22 -10.18
N THR A 91 1.79 -29.87 -9.25
CA THR A 91 1.42 -28.48 -8.96
C THR A 91 1.93 -28.10 -7.57
N THR A 92 2.77 -27.08 -7.51
CA THR A 92 3.08 -26.40 -6.26
C THR A 92 2.17 -25.18 -6.12
N LEU A 93 1.31 -25.17 -5.11
CA LEU A 93 0.34 -24.13 -4.84
C LEU A 93 0.84 -23.20 -3.75
N VAL A 94 0.90 -21.91 -4.04
CA VAL A 94 1.25 -20.85 -3.08
C VAL A 94 0.02 -20.01 -2.82
N LEU A 95 -0.42 -19.95 -1.58
CA LEU A 95 -1.53 -19.11 -1.13
C LEU A 95 -0.94 -17.88 -0.43
N VAL A 96 -1.21 -16.70 -0.96
CA VAL A 96 -0.76 -15.42 -0.37
C VAL A 96 -1.96 -14.74 0.26
N GLU A 97 -1.98 -14.72 1.58
CA GLU A 97 -3.11 -14.25 2.38
C GLU A 97 -2.68 -13.17 3.38
N THR A 98 -3.43 -12.09 3.45
CA THR A 98 -3.13 -11.01 4.38
C THR A 98 -3.56 -11.36 5.80
N LYS A 99 -4.83 -11.74 5.98
CA LYS A 99 -5.40 -12.00 7.31
C LYS A 99 -6.55 -13.03 7.24
N PRO A 100 -6.26 -14.29 6.89
CA PRO A 100 -7.29 -15.32 6.81
C PRO A 100 -7.88 -15.64 8.18
N ASP A 101 -9.17 -16.00 8.25
CA ASP A 101 -9.78 -16.45 9.52
C ASP A 101 -9.24 -17.85 9.90
N LYS A 102 -8.36 -17.84 10.89
CA LYS A 102 -7.67 -19.05 11.40
C LYS A 102 -8.61 -20.09 12.04
N ARG A 103 -9.86 -19.72 12.34
CA ARG A 103 -10.86 -20.62 12.95
C ARG A 103 -11.53 -21.50 11.91
N THR A 104 -11.49 -21.14 10.64
CA THR A 104 -12.15 -21.88 9.56
C THR A 104 -11.59 -23.29 9.38
N LYS A 105 -12.45 -24.22 8.93
CA LYS A 105 -12.05 -25.58 8.61
C LYS A 105 -11.03 -25.59 7.47
N ALA A 106 -11.21 -24.72 6.47
CA ALA A 106 -10.31 -24.56 5.33
C ALA A 106 -8.89 -24.18 5.78
N TYR A 107 -8.75 -23.12 6.61
CA TYR A 107 -7.44 -22.71 7.14
C TYR A 107 -6.73 -23.89 7.85
N LYS A 108 -7.45 -24.60 8.72
CA LYS A 108 -6.89 -25.74 9.45
C LYS A 108 -6.50 -26.91 8.54
N ALA A 109 -7.26 -27.15 7.48
CA ALA A 109 -6.94 -28.19 6.50
C ALA A 109 -5.69 -27.83 5.69
N LEU A 110 -5.62 -26.60 5.18
CA LEU A 110 -4.50 -26.09 4.38
C LEU A 110 -3.19 -26.03 5.18
N THR A 111 -3.24 -25.57 6.44
CA THR A 111 -2.05 -25.54 7.33
C THR A 111 -1.56 -26.93 7.74
N ARG A 112 -2.42 -27.94 7.73
CA ARG A 112 -2.02 -29.36 7.95
C ARG A 112 -1.43 -30.01 6.71
N ALA A 113 -1.90 -29.60 5.53
CA ALA A 113 -1.46 -30.16 4.25
C ALA A 113 -0.22 -29.46 3.69
N GLY A 114 0.07 -28.23 4.14
CA GLY A 114 1.12 -27.39 3.59
C GLY A 114 2.07 -26.81 4.64
N GLU A 115 3.00 -25.99 4.15
CA GLU A 115 3.96 -25.23 4.96
C GLU A 115 3.47 -23.78 5.11
N VAL A 116 3.54 -23.25 6.34
CA VAL A 116 3.15 -21.86 6.63
C VAL A 116 4.41 -21.00 6.73
N ILE A 117 4.43 -19.93 5.95
CA ILE A 117 5.52 -18.95 5.92
C ILE A 117 4.97 -17.60 6.40
N ALA A 118 5.56 -17.05 7.45
CA ALA A 118 5.19 -15.72 7.92
C ALA A 118 5.87 -14.64 7.07
N ALA A 119 5.06 -13.70 6.54
CA ALA A 119 5.51 -12.53 5.82
C ALA A 119 5.07 -11.24 6.54
N GLU A 120 5.39 -11.18 7.84
CA GLU A 120 5.11 -10.01 8.66
C GLU A 120 6.05 -8.86 8.28
N PRO A 121 5.55 -7.61 8.24
CA PRO A 121 6.37 -6.44 7.96
C PRO A 121 7.35 -6.17 9.11
N LEU A 122 8.54 -5.66 8.79
CA LEU A 122 9.39 -5.03 9.78
C LEU A 122 8.78 -3.67 10.12
N THR A 123 8.89 -3.29 11.39
CA THR A 123 8.28 -2.07 11.91
C THR A 123 9.34 -1.18 12.59
N GLU A 124 8.97 0.04 12.96
CA GLU A 124 9.83 0.91 13.73
C GLU A 124 10.29 0.27 15.06
N ARG A 125 9.47 -0.64 15.64
CA ARG A 125 9.84 -1.40 16.85
C ARG A 125 10.92 -2.46 16.59
N THR A 126 11.01 -2.93 15.36
CA THR A 126 12.04 -3.90 14.92
C THR A 126 13.11 -3.26 14.06
N ARG A 127 13.38 -1.95 14.28
CA ARG A 127 14.29 -1.14 13.49
C ARG A 127 15.71 -1.76 13.40
N SER A 128 16.25 -2.24 14.50
CA SER A 128 17.57 -2.88 14.53
C SER A 128 17.63 -4.14 13.66
N THR A 129 16.53 -4.89 13.57
CA THR A 129 16.40 -6.05 12.67
C THR A 129 16.35 -5.59 11.22
N ALA A 130 15.63 -4.49 10.91
CA ALA A 130 15.59 -3.91 9.58
C ALA A 130 16.96 -3.39 9.12
N GLU A 131 17.71 -2.71 10.00
CA GLU A 131 19.07 -2.24 9.72
C GLU A 131 20.05 -3.39 9.43
N THR A 132 19.95 -4.47 10.21
CA THR A 132 20.78 -5.66 10.02
C THR A 132 20.43 -6.34 8.68
N TRP A 133 19.14 -6.55 8.42
CA TRP A 133 18.66 -7.10 7.17
C TRP A 133 19.12 -6.27 5.96
N LEU A 134 19.02 -4.93 6.04
CA LEU A 134 19.44 -4.04 4.94
C LEU A 134 20.94 -4.14 4.68
N ARG A 135 21.77 -4.20 5.70
CA ARG A 135 23.21 -4.36 5.58
C ARG A 135 23.60 -5.70 4.96
N ASP A 136 22.89 -6.76 5.34
CA ASP A 136 23.11 -8.10 4.76
C ASP A 136 22.68 -8.15 3.29
N LEU A 137 21.55 -7.50 2.95
CA LEU A 137 21.11 -7.35 1.57
C LEU A 137 22.14 -6.55 0.72
N ALA A 138 22.60 -5.41 1.24
CA ALA A 138 23.59 -4.58 0.58
C ALA A 138 24.90 -5.35 0.34
N ARG A 139 25.39 -6.05 1.37
CA ARG A 139 26.58 -6.89 1.27
C ARG A 139 26.43 -8.00 0.22
N ALA A 140 25.26 -8.64 0.15
CA ALA A 140 24.99 -9.69 -0.84
C ALA A 140 24.99 -9.16 -2.28
N GLN A 141 24.74 -7.86 -2.47
CA GLN A 141 24.77 -7.17 -3.76
C GLN A 141 26.10 -6.40 -4.02
N GLY A 142 27.09 -6.57 -3.15
CA GLY A 142 28.40 -5.89 -3.28
C GLY A 142 28.41 -4.42 -2.84
N VAL A 143 27.30 -3.91 -2.28
CA VAL A 143 27.17 -2.53 -1.82
C VAL A 143 27.67 -2.42 -0.36
N LYS A 144 28.58 -1.48 -0.10
CA LYS A 144 29.12 -1.23 1.24
C LYS A 144 28.39 -0.04 1.88
N ILE A 145 27.59 -0.31 2.91
CA ILE A 145 26.94 0.73 3.72
C ILE A 145 27.33 0.60 5.18
N SER A 146 27.55 1.71 5.85
CA SER A 146 27.81 1.78 7.27
C SER A 146 26.54 1.53 8.09
N ARG A 147 26.67 1.32 9.41
CA ARG A 147 25.52 1.22 10.30
C ARG A 147 24.70 2.50 10.34
N ALA A 148 25.37 3.65 10.32
CA ALA A 148 24.70 4.96 10.30
C ALA A 148 23.89 5.16 9.03
N GLN A 149 24.46 4.80 7.88
CA GLN A 149 23.76 4.83 6.58
C GLN A 149 22.56 3.88 6.55
N ALA A 150 22.70 2.66 7.06
CA ALA A 150 21.57 1.73 7.16
C ALA A 150 20.45 2.28 8.04
N ALA A 151 20.78 2.89 9.19
CA ALA A 151 19.81 3.53 10.07
C ALA A 151 19.11 4.73 9.39
N ASN A 152 19.85 5.54 8.65
CA ASN A 152 19.31 6.64 7.84
C ASN A 152 18.34 6.12 6.76
N MET A 153 18.76 5.11 5.99
CA MET A 153 17.91 4.50 4.94
C MET A 153 16.62 3.90 5.53
N VAL A 154 16.71 3.15 6.63
CA VAL A 154 15.52 2.58 7.29
C VAL A 154 14.57 3.68 7.79
N SER A 155 15.10 4.79 8.34
CA SER A 155 14.28 5.94 8.73
C SER A 155 13.50 6.55 7.57
N ARG A 156 14.13 6.64 6.40
CA ARG A 156 13.52 7.22 5.19
C ARG A 156 12.45 6.32 4.57
N ALA A 157 12.51 5.02 4.85
CA ALA A 157 11.58 4.02 4.33
C ALA A 157 10.49 3.63 5.33
N LEU A 158 10.25 4.43 6.37
CA LEU A 158 9.14 4.22 7.29
C LEU A 158 7.84 4.72 6.67
N ILE A 159 6.86 3.83 6.56
CA ILE A 159 5.51 4.14 6.09
C ILE A 159 4.56 4.11 7.29
N PRO A 160 3.77 5.17 7.52
CA PRO A 160 2.74 5.16 8.55
C PRO A 160 1.73 4.04 8.29
N ASN A 161 1.47 3.22 9.31
CA ASN A 161 0.36 2.25 9.26
C ASN A 161 -0.80 2.80 10.09
N GLU A 162 -1.86 3.19 9.40
CA GLU A 162 -3.03 3.83 9.99
C GLU A 162 -3.80 2.91 10.96
N THR A 163 -3.74 1.60 10.73
CA THR A 163 -4.45 0.61 11.56
C THR A 163 -3.71 0.30 12.84
N SER A 164 -2.40 0.03 12.76
CA SER A 164 -1.57 -0.37 13.92
C SER A 164 -0.99 0.83 14.66
N ARG A 165 -0.97 2.02 14.06
CA ARG A 165 -0.26 3.24 14.53
C ARG A 165 1.25 3.02 14.73
N ILE A 166 1.81 1.96 14.19
CA ILE A 166 3.23 1.63 14.22
C ILE A 166 3.71 1.68 12.78
N ALA A 167 4.69 2.53 12.49
CA ALA A 167 5.22 2.65 11.14
C ALA A 167 5.87 1.32 10.69
N GLU A 168 5.62 0.95 9.46
CA GLU A 168 6.19 -0.22 8.80
C GLU A 168 7.39 0.18 7.95
N VAL A 169 8.36 -0.73 7.80
CA VAL A 169 9.53 -0.51 6.96
C VAL A 169 9.23 -1.00 5.55
N ASP A 170 9.28 -0.11 4.56
CA ASP A 170 9.19 -0.49 3.14
C ASP A 170 10.46 -1.22 2.69
N GLN A 171 10.48 -2.52 2.91
CA GLN A 171 11.61 -3.36 2.50
C GLN A 171 11.76 -3.44 0.98
N LEU A 172 10.68 -3.25 0.22
CA LEU A 172 10.74 -3.25 -1.24
C LEU A 172 11.45 -2.00 -1.75
N GLN A 173 11.09 -0.82 -1.22
CA GLN A 173 11.76 0.44 -1.53
C GLN A 173 13.25 0.39 -1.15
N LEU A 174 13.59 -0.14 0.03
CA LEU A 174 14.97 -0.31 0.47
C LEU A 174 15.76 -1.24 -0.45
N ALA A 175 15.15 -2.34 -0.90
CA ALA A 175 15.81 -3.27 -1.82
C ALA A 175 16.05 -2.62 -3.20
N HIS A 176 15.13 -1.79 -3.69
CA HIS A 176 15.33 -1.01 -4.92
C HIS A 176 16.45 0.03 -4.75
N ALA A 177 16.48 0.72 -3.61
CA ALA A 177 17.53 1.69 -3.30
C ALA A 177 18.92 1.01 -3.28
N VAL A 178 19.06 -0.15 -2.62
CA VAL A 178 20.31 -0.91 -2.64
C VAL A 178 20.71 -1.30 -4.07
N LYS A 179 19.76 -1.77 -4.88
CA LYS A 179 20.00 -2.12 -6.28
C LYS A 179 20.47 -0.93 -7.11
N ALA A 180 19.93 0.26 -6.88
CA ALA A 180 20.35 1.49 -7.54
C ALA A 180 21.77 1.92 -7.14
N LEU A 181 22.22 1.56 -5.93
CA LEU A 181 23.56 1.87 -5.41
C LEU A 181 24.65 0.88 -5.85
N VAL A 182 24.31 -0.21 -6.55
CA VAL A 182 25.29 -1.26 -6.95
C VAL A 182 26.45 -0.70 -7.79
N ASN A 183 26.18 0.30 -8.62
CA ASN A 183 27.19 0.89 -9.52
C ASN A 183 27.82 2.19 -8.95
N VAL A 184 27.65 2.45 -7.66
CA VAL A 184 28.20 3.62 -6.98
C VAL A 184 29.47 3.21 -6.25
N ASP A 185 30.61 3.74 -6.64
CA ASP A 185 31.94 3.39 -6.08
C ASP A 185 31.99 3.63 -4.56
N THR A 186 31.47 4.76 -4.10
CA THR A 186 31.39 5.12 -2.69
C THR A 186 29.98 5.62 -2.37
N VAL A 187 29.31 4.91 -1.47
CA VAL A 187 27.98 5.32 -1.02
C VAL A 187 28.11 6.50 -0.05
N THR A 188 27.68 7.68 -0.48
CA THR A 188 27.59 8.89 0.34
C THR A 188 26.16 9.14 0.78
N ASP A 189 25.95 10.06 1.72
CA ASP A 189 24.58 10.43 2.16
C ASP A 189 23.79 11.14 1.04
N GLU A 190 24.48 11.84 0.13
CA GLU A 190 23.89 12.44 -1.07
C GLU A 190 23.44 11.35 -2.07
N ALA A 191 24.25 10.32 -2.28
CA ALA A 191 23.87 9.18 -3.13
C ALA A 191 22.67 8.44 -2.55
N ILE A 192 22.60 8.27 -1.22
CA ILE A 192 21.43 7.71 -0.54
C ILE A 192 20.22 8.61 -0.74
N ALA A 193 20.35 9.92 -0.57
CA ALA A 193 19.24 10.86 -0.73
C ALA A 193 18.69 10.89 -2.17
N ALA A 194 19.53 10.68 -3.17
CA ALA A 194 19.14 10.61 -4.57
C ALA A 194 18.28 9.38 -4.89
N VAL A 195 18.60 8.20 -4.29
CA VAL A 195 17.88 6.95 -4.56
C VAL A 195 16.77 6.68 -3.56
N LEU A 196 16.84 7.29 -2.37
CA LEU A 196 15.87 7.15 -1.28
C LEU A 196 15.67 8.52 -0.63
N PRO A 197 14.81 9.36 -1.22
CA PRO A 197 14.51 10.67 -0.63
C PRO A 197 13.97 10.51 0.79
N PRO A 198 14.10 11.53 1.65
CA PRO A 198 13.58 11.45 3.02
C PRO A 198 12.09 11.10 3.01
N ALA A 199 11.66 10.39 4.05
CA ALA A 199 10.23 10.13 4.25
C ALA A 199 9.48 11.46 4.21
N ARG A 200 8.37 11.47 3.47
CA ARG A 200 7.56 12.69 3.33
C ARG A 200 6.99 13.08 4.67
N GLU A 201 7.18 14.32 5.03
CA GLU A 201 6.55 14.88 6.23
C GLU A 201 5.05 15.06 6.00
N PHE A 202 4.66 15.36 4.74
CA PHE A 202 3.28 15.61 4.36
C PHE A 202 2.83 14.74 3.17
N SER A 203 1.60 14.31 3.22
CA SER A 203 0.89 13.68 2.11
C SER A 203 -0.14 14.66 1.51
N VAL A 204 -0.68 14.35 0.33
CA VAL A 204 -1.82 15.11 -0.24
C VAL A 204 -2.99 15.16 0.74
N PHE A 205 -3.16 14.10 1.56
CA PHE A 205 -4.22 14.03 2.58
C PHE A 205 -4.05 15.04 3.71
N ASP A 206 -2.84 15.43 4.02
CA ASP A 206 -2.57 16.38 5.10
C ASP A 206 -2.78 17.84 4.64
N ILE A 207 -2.65 18.12 3.34
CA ILE A 207 -2.81 19.47 2.78
C ILE A 207 -4.20 20.04 3.07
N LEU A 208 -5.26 19.26 2.83
CA LEU A 208 -6.62 19.72 3.05
C LEU A 208 -6.88 19.96 4.54
N GLU A 209 -6.34 19.11 5.42
CA GLU A 209 -6.43 19.29 6.88
C GLU A 209 -5.70 20.56 7.33
N LEU A 210 -4.48 20.78 6.86
CA LEU A 210 -3.69 21.98 7.17
C LEU A 210 -4.38 23.25 6.65
N ALA A 211 -4.93 23.19 5.44
CA ALA A 211 -5.67 24.30 4.86
C ALA A 211 -6.96 24.61 5.64
N ALA A 212 -7.71 23.57 6.04
CA ALA A 212 -8.90 23.73 6.88
C ALA A 212 -8.58 24.38 8.23
N ARG A 213 -7.43 24.05 8.83
CA ARG A 213 -6.95 24.62 10.09
C ARG A 213 -6.31 26.00 9.94
N ARG A 214 -6.21 26.54 8.72
CA ARG A 214 -5.59 27.84 8.38
C ARG A 214 -4.10 27.91 8.75
N ASP A 215 -3.40 26.78 8.80
CA ASP A 215 -1.95 26.76 9.02
C ASP A 215 -1.22 27.02 7.68
N VAL A 216 -1.19 28.29 7.29
CA VAL A 216 -0.62 28.72 6.00
C VAL A 216 0.86 28.36 5.88
N ARG A 217 1.63 28.37 6.99
CA ARG A 217 3.06 28.01 6.98
C ARG A 217 3.26 26.54 6.71
N ALA A 218 2.51 25.69 7.39
CA ALA A 218 2.56 24.25 7.18
C ALA A 218 2.04 23.88 5.77
N VAL A 219 0.99 24.57 5.27
CA VAL A 219 0.50 24.41 3.91
C VAL A 219 1.59 24.75 2.87
N GLN A 220 2.29 25.87 3.02
CA GLN A 220 3.36 26.25 2.08
C GLN A 220 4.51 25.24 2.10
N LYS A 221 4.90 24.75 3.28
CA LYS A 221 5.93 23.71 3.42
C LYS A 221 5.49 22.43 2.72
N ALA A 222 4.26 21.96 2.97
CA ALA A 222 3.72 20.74 2.37
C ALA A 222 3.63 20.86 0.84
N LEU A 223 3.18 21.99 0.31
CA LEU A 223 3.12 22.26 -1.14
C LEU A 223 4.52 22.26 -1.75
N SER A 224 5.52 22.87 -1.10
CA SER A 224 6.92 22.84 -1.56
C SER A 224 7.49 21.42 -1.65
N GLU A 225 7.22 20.58 -0.64
CA GLU A 225 7.67 19.18 -0.63
C GLU A 225 7.02 18.38 -1.76
N LEU A 226 5.70 18.51 -1.94
CA LEU A 226 4.99 17.81 -3.01
C LEU A 226 5.41 18.29 -4.39
N HIS A 227 5.66 19.58 -4.55
CA HIS A 227 6.16 20.14 -5.82
C HIS A 227 7.51 19.52 -6.23
N ALA A 228 8.37 19.23 -5.28
CA ALA A 228 9.69 18.64 -5.53
C ALA A 228 9.66 17.13 -5.83
N THR A 229 8.59 16.42 -5.41
CA THR A 229 8.59 14.94 -5.37
C THR A 229 7.46 14.29 -6.16
N ASP A 230 6.38 15.01 -6.48
CA ASP A 230 5.17 14.42 -7.05
C ASP A 230 4.81 14.99 -8.42
N ASP A 231 4.09 14.16 -9.18
CA ASP A 231 3.43 14.59 -10.40
C ASP A 231 2.23 15.48 -10.07
N PRO A 232 2.13 16.69 -10.62
CA PRO A 232 1.08 17.65 -10.31
C PRO A 232 -0.32 17.15 -10.66
N TYR A 233 -0.48 16.37 -11.74
CA TYR A 233 -1.78 15.84 -12.13
C TYR A 233 -2.27 14.78 -11.15
N LYS A 234 -1.35 13.97 -10.61
CA LYS A 234 -1.66 13.02 -9.56
C LYS A 234 -2.07 13.72 -8.26
N VAL A 235 -1.33 14.75 -7.85
CA VAL A 235 -1.67 15.55 -6.66
C VAL A 235 -3.04 16.20 -6.82
N MET A 236 -3.30 16.82 -7.97
CA MET A 236 -4.56 17.47 -8.27
C MET A 236 -5.73 16.48 -8.27
N ALA A 237 -5.59 15.30 -8.89
CA ALA A 237 -6.63 14.29 -8.90
C ALA A 237 -6.99 13.81 -7.48
N LEU A 238 -5.98 13.56 -6.64
CA LEU A 238 -6.20 13.18 -5.25
C LEU A 238 -6.86 14.31 -4.44
N LEU A 239 -6.47 15.55 -4.67
CA LEU A 239 -7.05 16.72 -4.01
C LEU A 239 -8.53 16.88 -4.36
N TRP A 240 -8.90 16.72 -5.65
CA TRP A 240 -10.30 16.79 -6.10
C TRP A 240 -11.15 15.66 -5.49
N VAL A 241 -10.62 14.44 -5.45
CA VAL A 241 -11.31 13.31 -4.80
C VAL A 241 -11.56 13.60 -3.32
N GLN A 242 -10.56 14.09 -2.60
CA GLN A 242 -10.71 14.43 -1.19
C GLN A 242 -11.71 15.57 -0.96
N TRP A 243 -11.64 16.60 -1.80
CA TRP A 243 -12.57 17.72 -1.72
C TRP A 243 -14.02 17.25 -1.94
N ALA A 244 -14.27 16.44 -2.97
CA ALA A 244 -15.59 15.89 -3.25
C ALA A 244 -16.11 15.00 -2.09
N GLN A 245 -15.23 14.20 -1.50
CA GLN A 245 -15.56 13.40 -0.33
C GLN A 245 -15.90 14.26 0.89
N LEU A 246 -15.16 15.35 1.15
CA LEU A 246 -15.46 16.29 2.23
C LEU A 246 -16.83 16.96 2.01
N ALA A 247 -17.10 17.43 0.82
CA ALA A 247 -18.39 18.03 0.46
C ALA A 247 -19.55 17.03 0.68
N ALA A 248 -19.37 15.78 0.27
CA ALA A 248 -20.36 14.72 0.47
C ALA A 248 -20.57 14.39 1.98
N VAL A 249 -19.49 14.38 2.78
CA VAL A 249 -19.56 14.18 4.22
C VAL A 249 -20.35 15.30 4.90
N MET A 250 -20.18 16.55 4.46
CA MET A 250 -20.96 17.69 4.98
C MET A 250 -22.45 17.58 4.67
N MET A 251 -22.82 17.01 3.53
CA MET A 251 -24.23 16.81 3.15
C MET A 251 -24.88 15.63 3.89
N ALA A 252 -24.07 14.76 4.51
CA ALA A 252 -24.54 13.58 5.26
C ALA A 252 -24.77 13.89 6.75
N GLU A 253 -25.52 14.96 7.03
CA GLU A 253 -25.80 15.44 8.40
C GLU A 253 -26.31 14.31 9.32
N GLY A 254 -25.70 14.19 10.49
CA GLY A 254 -26.10 13.20 11.51
C GLY A 254 -25.71 11.75 11.24
N ALA A 255 -25.11 11.44 10.07
CA ALA A 255 -24.69 10.07 9.77
C ALA A 255 -23.40 9.70 10.52
N SER A 256 -23.30 8.45 10.97
CA SER A 256 -22.10 7.92 11.59
C SER A 256 -20.98 7.74 10.55
N SER A 257 -19.71 7.76 11.00
CA SER A 257 -18.55 7.51 10.10
C SER A 257 -18.64 6.17 9.37
N VAL A 258 -19.27 5.17 9.96
CA VAL A 258 -19.47 3.85 9.34
C VAL A 258 -20.51 3.92 8.21
N GLN A 259 -21.60 4.65 8.40
CA GLN A 259 -22.61 4.86 7.35
C GLN A 259 -22.04 5.67 6.18
N ILE A 260 -21.32 6.75 6.47
CA ILE A 260 -20.65 7.58 5.47
C ILE A 260 -19.63 6.74 4.68
N ALA A 261 -18.82 5.94 5.37
CA ALA A 261 -17.84 5.06 4.75
C ALA A 261 -18.48 4.07 3.78
N SER A 262 -19.61 3.47 4.19
CA SER A 262 -20.36 2.55 3.33
C SER A 262 -20.95 3.25 2.10
N ASN A 263 -21.55 4.44 2.28
CA ASN A 263 -22.22 5.18 1.20
C ASN A 263 -21.22 5.74 0.16
N LEU A 264 -20.03 6.15 0.60
CA LEU A 264 -18.99 6.71 -0.27
C LEU A 264 -17.98 5.67 -0.75
N ALA A 265 -18.13 4.40 -0.35
CA ALA A 265 -17.18 3.32 -0.63
C ALA A 265 -15.73 3.68 -0.22
N ILE A 266 -15.57 4.32 0.95
CA ILE A 266 -14.27 4.72 1.51
C ILE A 266 -14.01 4.00 2.84
N HIS A 267 -12.74 3.96 3.25
CA HIS A 267 -12.40 3.36 4.54
C HIS A 267 -13.00 4.19 5.71
N PRO A 268 -13.55 3.56 6.79
CA PRO A 268 -14.14 4.28 7.92
C PRO A 268 -13.22 5.30 8.60
N PHE A 269 -11.92 5.06 8.57
CA PHE A 269 -10.92 5.99 9.06
C PHE A 269 -10.88 7.30 8.24
N VAL A 270 -10.96 7.19 6.91
CA VAL A 270 -11.02 8.35 6.01
C VAL A 270 -12.28 9.16 6.28
N ALA A 271 -13.44 8.49 6.39
CA ALA A 271 -14.71 9.13 6.76
C ALA A 271 -14.59 9.90 8.09
N LYS A 272 -13.97 9.28 9.12
CA LYS A 272 -13.73 9.92 10.42
C LYS A 272 -12.80 11.14 10.32
N LYS A 273 -11.72 11.07 9.53
CA LYS A 273 -10.83 12.22 9.28
C LYS A 273 -11.59 13.37 8.61
N LEU A 274 -12.36 13.08 7.57
CA LEU A 274 -13.15 14.09 6.87
C LEU A 274 -14.23 14.70 7.78
N GLN A 275 -14.92 13.90 8.59
CA GLN A 275 -15.89 14.43 9.60
C GLN A 275 -15.23 15.40 10.58
N ALA A 276 -13.98 15.18 10.97
CA ALA A 276 -13.26 16.07 11.86
C ALA A 276 -12.97 17.45 11.21
N LEU A 277 -13.03 17.55 9.88
CA LEU A 277 -12.86 18.81 9.16
C LEU A 277 -14.15 19.60 8.97
N VAL A 278 -15.31 18.95 9.07
CA VAL A 278 -16.64 19.60 8.88
C VAL A 278 -16.80 20.88 9.68
N PRO A 279 -16.40 20.98 10.96
CA PRO A 279 -16.56 22.19 11.76
C PRO A 279 -15.82 23.42 11.24
N TYR A 280 -14.83 23.25 10.36
CA TYR A 280 -14.06 24.35 9.79
C TYR A 280 -14.75 25.01 8.59
N PHE A 281 -15.85 24.44 8.08
CA PHE A 281 -16.52 24.88 6.88
C PHE A 281 -18.01 25.17 7.13
N SER A 282 -18.51 26.23 6.51
CA SER A 282 -19.96 26.44 6.36
C SER A 282 -20.45 25.86 5.02
N THR A 283 -21.73 25.62 4.88
CA THR A 283 -22.33 25.16 3.62
C THR A 283 -22.10 26.17 2.49
N ALA A 284 -22.11 27.47 2.81
CA ALA A 284 -21.81 28.54 1.84
C ALA A 284 -20.35 28.45 1.36
N SER A 285 -19.38 28.35 2.29
CA SER A 285 -17.95 28.24 1.92
C SER A 285 -17.65 27.01 1.09
N VAL A 286 -18.27 25.86 1.40
CA VAL A 286 -18.08 24.64 0.58
C VAL A 286 -18.65 24.79 -0.81
N ARG A 287 -19.81 25.46 -0.96
CA ARG A 287 -20.39 25.75 -2.28
C ARG A 287 -19.46 26.61 -3.12
N GLU A 288 -18.95 27.71 -2.57
CA GLU A 288 -18.02 28.60 -3.27
C GLU A 288 -16.71 27.90 -3.65
N LEU A 289 -16.13 27.14 -2.72
CA LEU A 289 -14.90 26.40 -2.96
C LEU A 289 -15.09 25.25 -3.96
N THR A 290 -16.28 24.65 -4.01
CA THR A 290 -16.62 23.62 -5.01
C THR A 290 -16.74 24.23 -6.40
N GLN A 291 -17.33 25.43 -6.51
CA GLN A 291 -17.38 26.19 -7.78
C GLN A 291 -15.97 26.54 -8.25
N LEU A 292 -15.12 27.02 -7.33
CA LEU A 292 -13.72 27.29 -7.63
C LEU A 292 -12.98 26.03 -8.09
N ALA A 293 -13.17 24.89 -7.42
CA ALA A 293 -12.56 23.63 -7.81
C ALA A 293 -12.96 23.22 -9.24
N ALA A 294 -14.26 23.35 -9.59
CA ALA A 294 -14.75 23.05 -10.93
C ALA A 294 -14.16 23.99 -12.00
N GLU A 295 -14.03 25.28 -11.70
CA GLU A 295 -13.40 26.25 -12.60
C GLU A 295 -11.92 25.93 -12.82
N LEU A 296 -11.18 25.62 -11.75
CA LEU A 296 -9.77 25.28 -11.81
C LEU A 296 -9.53 23.94 -12.53
N ASP A 297 -10.40 22.95 -12.35
CA ASP A 297 -10.37 21.69 -13.10
C ASP A 297 -10.57 21.92 -14.60
N TYR A 298 -11.51 22.80 -14.96
CA TYR A 298 -11.69 23.20 -16.36
C TYR A 298 -10.45 23.91 -16.93
N GLN A 299 -9.86 24.84 -16.17
CA GLN A 299 -8.64 25.54 -16.59
C GLN A 299 -7.47 24.56 -16.82
N SER A 300 -7.34 23.52 -15.97
CA SER A 300 -6.31 22.49 -16.15
C SER A 300 -6.49 21.70 -17.44
N LYS A 301 -7.72 21.39 -17.82
CA LYS A 301 -8.06 20.61 -19.01
C LYS A 301 -7.94 21.42 -20.31
N THR A 302 -8.06 22.73 -20.22
CA THR A 302 -7.91 23.67 -21.35
C THR A 302 -6.51 24.27 -21.47
N LEU A 303 -5.55 23.79 -20.64
CA LEU A 303 -4.18 24.31 -20.56
C LEU A 303 -4.09 25.82 -20.28
N ALA A 304 -5.12 26.39 -19.65
CA ALA A 304 -5.17 27.80 -19.32
C ALA A 304 -4.28 28.21 -18.13
N ALA A 305 -3.87 27.24 -17.32
CA ALA A 305 -2.98 27.45 -16.18
C ALA A 305 -2.10 26.22 -15.92
N ALA A 306 -0.91 26.42 -15.33
CA ALA A 306 -0.05 25.33 -14.92
C ALA A 306 -0.68 24.57 -13.74
N PRO A 307 -0.56 23.22 -13.71
CA PRO A 307 -1.22 22.40 -12.67
C PRO A 307 -0.82 22.78 -11.24
N TRP A 308 0.44 23.13 -11.00
CA TRP A 308 0.89 23.59 -9.68
C TRP A 308 0.28 24.92 -9.26
N ASP A 309 0.05 25.84 -10.19
CA ASP A 309 -0.62 27.11 -9.89
C ASP A 309 -2.08 26.88 -9.50
N ILE A 310 -2.73 25.92 -10.14
CA ILE A 310 -4.09 25.47 -9.82
C ILE A 310 -4.16 24.90 -8.41
N ILE A 311 -3.25 23.98 -8.07
CA ILE A 311 -3.17 23.35 -6.75
C ILE A 311 -2.94 24.43 -5.67
N ASN A 312 -1.94 25.30 -5.88
CA ASN A 312 -1.60 26.38 -4.96
C ASN A 312 -2.79 27.33 -4.76
N ARG A 313 -3.43 27.75 -5.85
CA ARG A 313 -4.58 28.67 -5.80
C ARG A 313 -5.73 28.06 -5.01
N PHE A 314 -6.08 26.79 -5.26
CA PHE A 314 -7.16 26.13 -4.53
C PHE A 314 -6.85 26.00 -3.05
N VAL A 315 -5.71 25.41 -2.70
CA VAL A 315 -5.32 25.13 -1.31
C VAL A 315 -5.19 26.42 -0.48
N LEU A 316 -4.56 27.46 -1.05
CA LEU A 316 -4.45 28.76 -0.37
C LEU A 316 -5.82 29.45 -0.23
N THR A 317 -6.71 29.29 -1.21
CA THR A 317 -8.08 29.82 -1.09
C THR A 317 -8.85 29.09 0.00
N VAL A 318 -8.73 27.77 0.11
CA VAL A 318 -9.29 27.00 1.24
C VAL A 318 -8.77 27.54 2.57
N SER A 319 -7.45 27.79 2.68
CA SER A 319 -6.85 28.29 3.92
C SER A 319 -7.35 29.69 4.35
N THR A 320 -7.83 30.49 3.43
CA THR A 320 -8.24 31.89 3.70
C THR A 320 -9.75 32.07 3.77
N ARG A 321 -10.53 31.29 3.03
CA ARG A 321 -11.99 31.46 2.86
C ARG A 321 -12.87 30.43 3.56
N ASN A 322 -12.29 29.43 4.22
CA ASN A 322 -13.08 28.53 5.05
C ASN A 322 -13.67 29.33 6.23
N SER A 323 -14.97 29.29 6.41
CA SER A 323 -15.67 29.92 7.54
C SER A 323 -16.29 28.86 8.40
N PRO A 324 -16.11 28.88 9.75
CA PRO A 324 -16.73 27.93 10.66
C PRO A 324 -18.25 27.96 10.56
N GLN A 325 -18.90 26.83 10.82
CA GLN A 325 -20.35 26.78 11.00
C GLN A 325 -20.74 27.69 12.18
N GLY A 326 -21.56 28.70 11.93
CA GLY A 326 -22.09 29.61 12.97
C GLY A 326 -21.51 31.02 13.02
N SER A 327 -20.79 31.45 11.97
CA SER A 327 -20.31 32.85 11.79
C SER A 327 -21.16 33.67 10.83
N GLU A 328 -22.50 33.38 10.75
CA GLU A 328 -23.50 34.25 10.12
C GLU A 328 -24.31 35.00 11.15
#